data_4d610506fb33e623f1839b701dae3ffa
#
_entry.id   4d610506fb33e623f1839b701dae3ffa
#
_cell.length_a   1.000
_cell.length_b   1.000
_cell.length_c   1.000
_cell.angle_alpha   90.00
_cell.angle_beta   90.00
_cell.angle_gamma   90.00
#
_symmetry.space_group_name_H-M   'P 1'
#
loop_
_entity.id
_entity.type
_entity.pdbx_description
1 polymer ?
#
loop_
_entity_poly.entity_id
_entity_poly.type
_entity_poly.pdbx_seq_one_letter_code
_entity_poly.pdbx_strand_id
1 'polypeptide(L)'
;SSLLSEEEEVLSVEQLGGMTNQNCLVKTTSKPYIVKFFGKGTEKLINRQDEKYNLELLKDLNLDVKNYLFDIESGIKVNEYIESATTLDSTSIKTKFEKIAPILQTIHASGKELRGEFAPFEEIKKYEVLIEGSIPYENYEAVRKDVFSLEKRLADLGVDRKSCHIDLVPENFIESPQGRMYLIDWEYSSMNDPMWDLAALFLESEFTNQEEEDFLTYYESDKTPVSREKIRIYKILQDTIWSLWTVYKEAQGADFGDYGVSRYQRAVDGLTYYGG
;
A
#
# COMPACT_ATOMS: atom_id res chain seq x y z
N SER A 1 -24.59 -14.51 -9.42
CA SER A 1 -25.69 -13.82 -8.70
C SER A 1 -25.60 -12.35 -9.03
N SER A 2 -26.67 -11.73 -9.48
CA SER A 2 -26.68 -10.29 -9.73
C SER A 2 -26.55 -9.57 -8.38
N LEU A 3 -25.64 -8.62 -8.31
CA LEU A 3 -25.43 -7.79 -7.12
C LEU A 3 -26.62 -6.83 -6.92
N LEU A 4 -27.22 -6.41 -8.02
CA LEU A 4 -28.42 -5.58 -8.06
C LEU A 4 -29.66 -6.48 -8.04
N SER A 5 -30.70 -6.06 -7.32
CA SER A 5 -32.02 -6.66 -7.47
C SER A 5 -32.58 -6.39 -8.88
N GLU A 6 -33.57 -7.17 -9.31
CA GLU A 6 -34.19 -6.98 -10.64
C GLU A 6 -34.85 -5.59 -10.82
N GLU A 7 -35.13 -4.91 -9.70
CA GLU A 7 -35.77 -3.58 -9.66
C GLU A 7 -34.75 -2.43 -9.46
N GLU A 8 -33.46 -2.75 -9.31
CA GLU A 8 -32.42 -1.74 -9.03
C GLU A 8 -31.81 -1.21 -10.33
N GLU A 9 -31.98 0.08 -10.59
CA GLU A 9 -31.49 0.77 -11.79
C GLU A 9 -30.26 1.62 -11.46
N VAL A 10 -29.31 1.68 -12.41
CA VAL A 10 -28.17 2.60 -12.36
C VAL A 10 -28.61 3.99 -12.77
N LEU A 11 -28.44 4.96 -11.89
CA LEU A 11 -28.81 6.37 -12.09
C LEU A 11 -27.65 7.18 -12.69
N SER A 12 -26.42 6.94 -12.22
CA SER A 12 -25.23 7.63 -12.74
C SER A 12 -23.95 6.83 -12.46
N VAL A 13 -22.94 7.06 -13.29
CA VAL A 13 -21.58 6.54 -13.13
C VAL A 13 -20.63 7.72 -13.24
N GLU A 14 -19.81 7.89 -12.22
CA GLU A 14 -18.77 8.92 -12.14
C GLU A 14 -17.41 8.25 -12.00
N GLN A 15 -16.46 8.57 -12.87
CA GLN A 15 -15.10 8.03 -12.78
C GLN A 15 -14.35 8.74 -11.67
N LEU A 16 -13.73 7.95 -10.78
CA LEU A 16 -12.85 8.40 -9.72
C LEU A 16 -11.38 8.19 -10.13
N GLY A 17 -10.46 8.77 -9.35
CA GLY A 17 -9.03 8.55 -9.54
C GLY A 17 -8.59 7.10 -9.22
N GLY A 18 -7.36 6.78 -9.58
CA GLY A 18 -6.70 5.49 -9.29
C GLY A 18 -5.47 5.31 -10.16
N MET A 19 -4.36 4.88 -9.58
CA MET A 19 -3.10 4.66 -10.34
C MET A 19 -3.04 3.26 -10.97
N THR A 20 -3.55 2.26 -10.27
CA THR A 20 -3.44 0.85 -10.65
C THR A 20 -4.73 0.32 -11.27
N ASN A 21 -5.88 0.75 -10.76
CA ASN A 21 -7.21 0.30 -11.17
C ASN A 21 -8.08 1.48 -11.59
N GLN A 22 -9.18 1.20 -12.32
CA GLN A 22 -10.20 2.19 -12.61
C GLN A 22 -11.30 2.11 -11.55
N ASN A 23 -11.52 3.18 -10.81
CA ASN A 23 -12.56 3.28 -9.80
C ASN A 23 -13.71 4.13 -10.32
N CYS A 24 -14.95 3.69 -10.09
CA CYS A 24 -16.16 4.43 -10.43
C CYS A 24 -17.10 4.50 -9.21
N LEU A 25 -17.68 5.68 -8.98
CA LEU A 25 -18.85 5.82 -8.11
C LEU A 25 -20.09 5.54 -8.96
N VAL A 26 -20.79 4.46 -8.62
CA VAL A 26 -22.04 4.06 -9.27
C VAL A 26 -23.20 4.34 -8.32
N LYS A 27 -24.07 5.27 -8.70
CA LYS A 27 -25.30 5.56 -7.95
C LYS A 27 -26.44 4.75 -8.54
N THR A 28 -27.19 4.08 -7.69
CA THR A 28 -28.37 3.30 -8.09
C THR A 28 -29.63 3.83 -7.40
N THR A 29 -30.78 3.28 -7.72
CA THR A 29 -32.05 3.62 -7.07
C THR A 29 -32.08 3.26 -5.59
N SER A 30 -31.21 2.32 -5.13
CA SER A 30 -31.17 1.90 -3.72
C SER A 30 -30.05 2.62 -2.94
N LYS A 31 -28.83 2.57 -3.43
CA LYS A 31 -27.65 3.16 -2.78
C LYS A 31 -26.45 3.30 -3.72
N PRO A 32 -25.46 4.13 -3.38
CA PRO A 32 -24.21 4.22 -4.13
C PRO A 32 -23.24 3.08 -3.80
N TYR A 33 -22.37 2.77 -4.78
CA TYR A 33 -21.30 1.77 -4.69
C TYR A 33 -20.00 2.32 -5.26
N ILE A 34 -18.86 1.82 -4.77
CA ILE A 34 -17.58 1.95 -5.45
C ILE A 34 -17.35 0.67 -6.27
N VAL A 35 -17.25 0.84 -7.58
CA VAL A 35 -16.92 -0.25 -8.50
C VAL A 35 -15.49 -0.07 -8.98
N LYS A 36 -14.64 -1.06 -8.71
CA LYS A 36 -13.24 -1.12 -9.13
C LYS A 36 -13.12 -2.11 -10.27
N PHE A 37 -12.54 -1.66 -11.38
CA PHE A 37 -12.14 -2.50 -12.51
C PHE A 37 -10.63 -2.71 -12.45
N PHE A 38 -10.17 -3.96 -12.54
CA PHE A 38 -8.75 -4.28 -12.49
C PHE A 38 -8.03 -3.71 -13.71
N GLY A 39 -6.93 -3.00 -13.46
CA GLY A 39 -6.14 -2.37 -14.52
C GLY A 39 -5.40 -3.40 -15.37
N LYS A 40 -5.16 -3.05 -16.65
CA LYS A 40 -4.37 -3.90 -17.56
C LYS A 40 -2.95 -4.08 -17.05
N GLY A 41 -2.42 -5.31 -17.15
CA GLY A 41 -1.05 -5.65 -16.70
C GLY A 41 -0.91 -5.82 -15.18
N THR A 42 -1.99 -5.60 -14.40
CA THR A 42 -1.94 -5.80 -12.93
C THR A 42 -1.87 -7.28 -12.56
N GLU A 43 -2.24 -8.19 -13.45
CA GLU A 43 -2.16 -9.64 -13.26
C GLU A 43 -0.71 -10.16 -13.07
N LYS A 44 0.27 -9.40 -13.53
CA LYS A 44 1.71 -9.69 -13.32
C LYS A 44 2.22 -9.20 -11.96
N LEU A 45 1.50 -8.27 -11.34
CA LEU A 45 1.92 -7.59 -10.11
C LEU A 45 1.11 -8.07 -8.90
N ILE A 46 -0.18 -8.34 -9.08
CA ILE A 46 -1.14 -8.58 -8.01
C ILE A 46 -1.79 -9.95 -8.20
N ASN A 47 -1.71 -10.78 -7.15
CA ASN A 47 -2.44 -12.05 -7.08
C ASN A 47 -3.86 -11.81 -6.55
N ARG A 48 -4.84 -11.72 -7.44
CA ARG A 48 -6.24 -11.45 -7.07
C ARG A 48 -6.89 -12.55 -6.23
N GLN A 49 -6.40 -13.78 -6.30
CA GLN A 49 -6.88 -14.86 -5.44
C GLN A 49 -6.41 -14.69 -3.99
N ASP A 50 -5.16 -14.26 -3.82
CA ASP A 50 -4.62 -13.97 -2.50
C ASP A 50 -5.28 -12.71 -1.91
N GLU A 51 -5.48 -11.64 -2.68
CA GLU A 51 -6.23 -10.46 -2.27
C GLU A 51 -7.64 -10.85 -1.75
N LYS A 52 -8.38 -11.62 -2.53
CA LYS A 52 -9.73 -12.07 -2.15
C LYS A 52 -9.73 -12.89 -0.87
N TYR A 53 -8.78 -13.80 -0.73
CA TYR A 53 -8.62 -14.60 0.49
C TYR A 53 -8.29 -13.73 1.70
N ASN A 54 -7.34 -12.80 1.54
CA ASN A 54 -6.88 -11.93 2.60
C ASN A 54 -8.00 -11.01 3.11
N LEU A 55 -8.78 -10.43 2.19
CA LEU A 55 -9.95 -9.62 2.54
C LEU A 55 -10.98 -10.39 3.37
N GLU A 56 -11.29 -11.63 2.99
CA GLU A 56 -12.23 -12.46 3.77
C GLU A 56 -11.65 -12.83 5.14
N LEU A 57 -10.33 -13.09 5.21
CA LEU A 57 -9.64 -13.39 6.48
C LEU A 57 -9.60 -12.18 7.41
N LEU A 58 -9.44 -10.96 6.89
CA LEU A 58 -9.33 -9.72 7.66
C LEU A 58 -10.68 -9.11 8.04
N LYS A 59 -11.77 -9.60 7.48
CA LYS A 59 -13.11 -9.04 7.59
C LYS A 59 -13.60 -8.82 9.04
N ASP A 60 -13.26 -9.72 9.96
CA ASP A 60 -13.65 -9.63 11.37
C ASP A 60 -12.84 -8.57 12.14
N LEU A 61 -11.71 -8.09 11.61
CA LEU A 61 -10.99 -6.94 12.17
C LEU A 61 -11.72 -5.62 11.93
N ASN A 62 -12.66 -5.60 10.97
CA ASN A 62 -13.54 -4.47 10.70
C ASN A 62 -12.76 -3.17 10.37
N LEU A 63 -11.64 -3.29 9.67
CA LEU A 63 -10.78 -2.18 9.28
C LEU A 63 -11.16 -1.58 7.93
N ASP A 64 -11.68 -2.40 7.00
CA ASP A 64 -12.05 -2.00 5.64
C ASP A 64 -13.55 -1.68 5.53
N VAL A 65 -13.94 -1.08 4.41
CA VAL A 65 -15.34 -0.95 3.99
C VAL A 65 -15.91 -2.31 3.59
N LYS A 66 -17.23 -2.44 3.58
CA LYS A 66 -17.85 -3.70 3.19
C LYS A 66 -17.59 -4.00 1.72
N ASN A 67 -17.07 -5.19 1.43
CA ASN A 67 -17.00 -5.74 0.08
C ASN A 67 -18.30 -6.51 -0.23
N TYR A 68 -18.95 -6.15 -1.34
CA TYR A 68 -20.20 -6.78 -1.78
C TYR A 68 -19.95 -7.84 -2.86
N LEU A 69 -18.96 -7.61 -3.72
CA LEU A 69 -18.58 -8.52 -4.80
C LEU A 69 -17.07 -8.45 -5.02
N PHE A 70 -16.46 -9.59 -5.16
CA PHE A 70 -15.10 -9.74 -5.67
C PHE A 70 -15.09 -10.85 -6.72
N ASP A 71 -15.21 -10.46 -7.97
CA ASP A 71 -15.22 -11.36 -9.11
C ASP A 71 -13.90 -11.25 -9.89
N ILE A 72 -13.09 -12.29 -9.75
CA ILE A 72 -11.76 -12.34 -10.35
C ILE A 72 -11.87 -12.54 -11.88
N GLU A 73 -12.86 -13.31 -12.34
CA GLU A 73 -13.02 -13.65 -13.75
C GLU A 73 -13.43 -12.42 -14.58
N SER A 74 -14.39 -11.63 -14.08
CA SER A 74 -14.81 -10.39 -14.73
C SER A 74 -13.88 -9.21 -14.46
N GLY A 75 -12.95 -9.32 -13.48
CA GLY A 75 -12.08 -8.24 -13.07
C GLY A 75 -12.79 -7.11 -12.34
N ILE A 76 -13.86 -7.44 -11.61
CA ILE A 76 -14.71 -6.45 -10.92
C ILE A 76 -14.71 -6.70 -9.41
N LYS A 77 -14.49 -5.60 -8.65
CA LYS A 77 -14.70 -5.54 -7.20
C LYS A 77 -15.71 -4.44 -6.88
N VAL A 78 -16.69 -4.74 -6.03
CA VAL A 78 -17.72 -3.77 -5.61
C VAL A 78 -17.70 -3.60 -4.12
N ASN A 79 -17.46 -2.37 -3.68
CA ASN A 79 -17.35 -1.98 -2.30
C ASN A 79 -18.46 -1.02 -1.89
N GLU A 80 -18.67 -0.94 -0.59
CA GLU A 80 -19.50 0.08 0.04
C GLU A 80 -18.94 1.47 -0.27
N TYR A 81 -19.83 2.38 -0.61
CA TYR A 81 -19.51 3.81 -0.64
C TYR A 81 -19.88 4.43 0.71
N ILE A 82 -18.94 5.05 1.37
CA ILE A 82 -19.18 5.79 2.61
C ILE A 82 -19.53 7.23 2.21
N GLU A 83 -20.80 7.56 2.34
CA GLU A 83 -21.29 8.87 1.94
C GLU A 83 -20.63 9.99 2.78
N SER A 84 -20.19 11.04 2.08
CA SER A 84 -19.50 12.21 2.66
C SER A 84 -18.24 11.84 3.47
N ALA A 85 -17.61 10.69 3.16
CA ALA A 85 -16.31 10.38 3.75
C ALA A 85 -15.24 11.33 3.23
N THR A 86 -14.26 11.64 4.07
CA THR A 86 -13.06 12.40 3.72
C THR A 86 -11.91 11.43 3.48
N THR A 87 -11.34 11.45 2.29
CA THR A 87 -10.07 10.79 2.00
C THR A 87 -8.94 11.61 2.59
N LEU A 88 -8.00 10.96 3.28
CA LEU A 88 -6.86 11.67 3.83
C LEU A 88 -5.83 12.01 2.74
N ASP A 89 -5.00 13.01 3.04
CA ASP A 89 -3.83 13.43 2.28
C ASP A 89 -2.62 13.56 3.21
N SER A 90 -1.43 13.88 2.66
CA SER A 90 -0.19 14.01 3.42
C SER A 90 -0.23 15.09 4.52
N THR A 91 -1.20 16.00 4.51
CA THR A 91 -1.40 17.02 5.53
C THR A 91 -2.39 16.55 6.61
N SER A 92 -3.56 16.10 6.19
CA SER A 92 -4.66 15.73 7.11
C SER A 92 -4.32 14.47 7.93
N ILE A 93 -3.57 13.53 7.36
CA ILE A 93 -3.13 12.29 8.04
C ILE A 93 -2.31 12.59 9.31
N LYS A 94 -1.51 13.66 9.29
CA LYS A 94 -0.66 14.09 10.43
C LYS A 94 -1.46 14.54 11.66
N THR A 95 -2.74 14.79 11.50
CA THR A 95 -3.65 15.16 12.59
C THR A 95 -4.50 14.01 13.12
N LYS A 96 -4.22 12.76 12.69
CA LYS A 96 -5.07 11.59 12.96
C LYS A 96 -4.31 10.39 13.55
N PHE A 97 -3.15 10.62 14.15
CA PHE A 97 -2.30 9.55 14.68
C PHE A 97 -3.04 8.62 15.66
N GLU A 98 -3.87 9.19 16.54
CA GLU A 98 -4.66 8.46 17.51
C GLU A 98 -5.74 7.53 16.89
N LYS A 99 -6.08 7.76 15.60
CA LYS A 99 -7.03 6.92 14.85
C LYS A 99 -6.33 5.91 13.96
N ILE A 100 -5.17 6.27 13.41
CA ILE A 100 -4.42 5.45 12.44
C ILE A 100 -3.59 4.39 13.15
N ALA A 101 -2.87 4.76 14.21
CA ALA A 101 -1.99 3.83 14.93
C ALA A 101 -2.74 2.58 15.46
N PRO A 102 -3.96 2.68 16.03
CA PRO A 102 -4.73 1.49 16.43
C PRO A 102 -5.12 0.58 15.27
N ILE A 103 -5.31 1.10 14.05
CA ILE A 103 -5.59 0.29 12.86
C ILE A 103 -4.36 -0.58 12.54
N LEU A 104 -3.16 0.04 12.50
CA LEU A 104 -1.93 -0.69 12.25
C LEU A 104 -1.59 -1.68 13.37
N GLN A 105 -1.79 -1.30 14.63
CA GLN A 105 -1.65 -2.23 15.75
C GLN A 105 -2.58 -3.44 15.62
N THR A 106 -3.82 -3.21 15.19
CA THR A 106 -4.84 -4.27 15.04
C THR A 106 -4.40 -5.29 14.00
N ILE A 107 -3.94 -4.86 12.83
CA ILE A 107 -3.49 -5.81 11.79
C ILE A 107 -2.19 -6.50 12.18
N HIS A 108 -1.18 -5.76 12.65
CA HIS A 108 0.15 -6.30 12.96
C HIS A 108 0.12 -7.26 14.17
N ALA A 109 -0.81 -7.07 15.11
CA ALA A 109 -0.99 -7.94 16.27
C ALA A 109 -2.11 -8.99 16.08
N SER A 110 -2.76 -9.07 14.90
CA SER A 110 -3.93 -9.92 14.67
C SER A 110 -3.64 -11.43 14.78
N GLY A 111 -2.40 -11.84 14.57
CA GLY A 111 -2.04 -13.25 14.47
C GLY A 111 -2.61 -13.97 13.24
N LYS A 112 -3.23 -13.23 12.30
CA LYS A 112 -3.73 -13.82 11.06
C LYS A 112 -2.58 -14.08 10.09
N GLU A 113 -2.68 -15.16 9.32
CA GLU A 113 -1.69 -15.51 8.29
C GLU A 113 -2.28 -15.22 6.91
N LEU A 114 -1.89 -14.09 6.33
CA LEU A 114 -2.24 -13.72 4.98
C LEU A 114 -1.57 -14.65 3.98
N ARG A 115 -2.19 -14.82 2.82
CA ARG A 115 -1.53 -15.40 1.66
C ARG A 115 -0.60 -14.39 1.02
N GLY A 116 0.47 -14.92 0.42
CA GLY A 116 1.53 -14.10 -0.16
C GLY A 116 2.55 -13.66 0.88
N GLU A 117 3.72 -13.36 0.38
CA GLU A 117 4.84 -12.78 1.13
C GLU A 117 5.43 -11.67 0.28
N PHE A 118 5.51 -10.48 0.84
CA PHE A 118 6.15 -9.36 0.16
C PHE A 118 7.62 -9.33 0.57
N ALA A 119 8.47 -9.93 -0.26
CA ALA A 119 9.91 -10.01 -0.06
C ALA A 119 10.62 -8.88 -0.83
N PRO A 120 11.07 -7.79 -0.18
CA PRO A 120 11.53 -6.59 -0.87
C PRO A 120 12.65 -6.83 -1.89
N PHE A 121 13.62 -7.66 -1.57
CA PHE A 121 14.75 -7.96 -2.49
C PHE A 121 14.30 -8.79 -3.71
N GLU A 122 13.31 -9.65 -3.54
CA GLU A 122 12.71 -10.39 -4.66
C GLU A 122 11.83 -9.48 -5.53
N GLU A 123 11.14 -8.50 -4.93
CA GLU A 123 10.38 -7.50 -5.69
C GLU A 123 11.31 -6.62 -6.54
N ILE A 124 12.49 -6.21 -6.03
CA ILE A 124 13.50 -5.51 -6.84
C ILE A 124 13.89 -6.37 -8.06
N LYS A 125 14.27 -7.64 -7.85
CA LYS A 125 14.64 -8.55 -8.94
C LYS A 125 13.51 -8.76 -9.94
N LYS A 126 12.27 -8.86 -9.46
CA LYS A 126 11.08 -9.00 -10.30
C LYS A 126 10.90 -7.80 -11.22
N TYR A 127 11.01 -6.57 -10.71
CA TYR A 127 10.92 -5.37 -11.56
C TYR A 127 12.10 -5.28 -12.53
N GLU A 128 13.32 -5.61 -12.11
CA GLU A 128 14.48 -5.67 -13.00
C GLU A 128 14.25 -6.62 -14.19
N VAL A 129 13.59 -7.76 -13.97
CA VAL A 129 13.24 -8.71 -15.04
C VAL A 129 12.10 -8.20 -15.92
N LEU A 130 11.14 -7.47 -15.35
CA LEU A 130 9.99 -6.92 -16.08
C LEU A 130 10.35 -5.69 -16.94
N ILE A 131 11.42 -4.98 -16.59
CA ILE A 131 11.89 -3.82 -17.34
C ILE A 131 12.67 -4.31 -18.57
N GLU A 132 12.13 -3.99 -19.76
CA GLU A 132 12.81 -4.28 -21.01
C GLU A 132 13.85 -3.19 -21.31
N GLY A 133 15.13 -3.54 -21.35
CA GLY A 133 16.23 -2.61 -21.62
C GLY A 133 17.03 -2.21 -20.39
N SER A 134 17.66 -1.03 -20.43
CA SER A 134 18.45 -0.50 -19.32
C SER A 134 17.61 0.31 -18.36
N ILE A 135 17.86 0.17 -17.06
CA ILE A 135 17.28 1.03 -16.03
C ILE A 135 17.91 2.43 -16.18
N PRO A 136 17.10 3.51 -16.31
CA PRO A 136 17.61 4.82 -16.72
C PRO A 136 18.23 5.65 -15.58
N TYR A 137 18.52 5.03 -14.44
CA TYR A 137 19.06 5.73 -13.27
C TYR A 137 20.58 5.72 -13.26
N GLU A 138 21.17 6.86 -12.89
CA GLU A 138 22.60 7.01 -12.78
C GLU A 138 23.20 6.08 -11.73
N ASN A 139 24.31 5.40 -12.08
CA ASN A 139 25.03 4.48 -11.19
C ASN A 139 24.17 3.33 -10.59
N TYR A 140 23.09 2.93 -11.28
CA TYR A 140 22.14 1.94 -10.75
C TYR A 140 22.81 0.67 -10.23
N GLU A 141 23.77 0.09 -10.93
CA GLU A 141 24.45 -1.16 -10.54
C GLU A 141 25.21 -1.01 -9.21
N ALA A 142 25.84 0.14 -8.97
CA ALA A 142 26.53 0.41 -7.71
C ALA A 142 25.51 0.58 -6.56
N VAL A 143 24.47 1.40 -6.78
CA VAL A 143 23.40 1.61 -5.81
C VAL A 143 22.68 0.30 -5.50
N ARG A 144 22.37 -0.51 -6.51
CA ARG A 144 21.78 -1.86 -6.35
C ARG A 144 22.63 -2.73 -5.41
N LYS A 145 23.94 -2.76 -5.61
CA LYS A 145 24.84 -3.53 -4.75
C LYS A 145 24.76 -3.08 -3.28
N ASP A 146 24.72 -1.77 -3.05
CA ASP A 146 24.61 -1.22 -1.71
C ASP A 146 23.22 -1.52 -1.08
N VAL A 147 22.14 -1.41 -1.86
CA VAL A 147 20.78 -1.83 -1.44
C VAL A 147 20.79 -3.30 -1.02
N PHE A 148 21.35 -4.20 -1.84
CA PHE A 148 21.39 -5.64 -1.51
C PHE A 148 22.29 -5.96 -0.31
N SER A 149 23.25 -5.09 0.04
CA SER A 149 24.05 -5.27 1.28
C SER A 149 23.19 -5.14 2.55
N LEU A 150 22.04 -4.43 2.47
CA LEU A 150 21.10 -4.28 3.57
C LEU A 150 20.36 -5.57 3.94
N GLU A 151 20.31 -6.56 3.03
CA GLU A 151 19.64 -7.85 3.27
C GLU A 151 20.23 -8.57 4.49
N LYS A 152 21.57 -8.63 4.54
CA LYS A 152 22.24 -9.22 5.71
C LYS A 152 21.94 -8.44 6.98
N ARG A 153 21.91 -7.10 6.90
CA ARG A 153 21.64 -6.27 8.07
C ARG A 153 20.22 -6.46 8.60
N LEU A 154 19.22 -6.55 7.72
CA LEU A 154 17.85 -6.91 8.12
C LEU A 154 17.78 -8.29 8.78
N ALA A 155 18.47 -9.29 8.22
CA ALA A 155 18.53 -10.63 8.80
C ALA A 155 19.16 -10.61 10.20
N ASP A 156 20.23 -9.84 10.42
CA ASP A 156 20.89 -9.69 11.72
C ASP A 156 19.98 -8.98 12.75
N LEU A 157 19.12 -8.05 12.31
CA LEU A 157 18.13 -7.37 13.16
C LEU A 157 16.92 -8.25 13.49
N GLY A 158 16.72 -9.32 12.72
CA GLY A 158 15.54 -10.17 12.78
C GLY A 158 14.35 -9.57 12.03
N VAL A 159 13.81 -10.31 11.08
CA VAL A 159 12.63 -9.92 10.30
C VAL A 159 11.40 -10.59 10.93
N ASP A 160 10.43 -9.77 11.34
CA ASP A 160 9.15 -10.28 11.79
C ASP A 160 8.27 -10.66 10.60
N ARG A 161 7.39 -11.65 10.79
CA ARG A 161 6.44 -12.08 9.78
C ARG A 161 5.03 -11.89 10.31
N LYS A 162 4.40 -10.79 9.95
CA LYS A 162 3.06 -10.39 10.39
C LYS A 162 2.19 -10.03 9.19
N SER A 163 0.89 -9.94 9.42
CA SER A 163 -0.04 -9.39 8.42
C SER A 163 0.25 -7.91 8.22
N CYS A 164 0.50 -7.50 6.98
CA CYS A 164 0.77 -6.12 6.59
C CYS A 164 -0.12 -5.68 5.43
N HIS A 165 -0.37 -4.38 5.35
CA HIS A 165 -1.12 -3.77 4.24
C HIS A 165 -0.24 -3.61 3.00
N ILE A 166 1.04 -3.31 3.19
CA ILE A 166 2.11 -3.09 2.20
C ILE A 166 2.04 -1.71 1.54
N ASP A 167 0.87 -1.21 1.18
CA ASP A 167 0.67 0.02 0.40
C ASP A 167 -0.06 1.09 1.24
N LEU A 168 0.62 1.59 2.28
CA LEU A 168 0.07 2.59 3.19
C LEU A 168 0.29 4.02 2.67
N VAL A 169 -0.49 4.41 1.67
CA VAL A 169 -0.59 5.80 1.22
C VAL A 169 -1.70 6.53 1.98
N PRO A 170 -1.63 7.87 2.18
CA PRO A 170 -2.69 8.62 2.87
C PRO A 170 -4.08 8.40 2.27
N GLU A 171 -4.17 8.31 0.95
CA GLU A 171 -5.42 8.14 0.20
C GLU A 171 -6.14 6.81 0.48
N ASN A 172 -5.44 5.84 1.06
CA ASN A 172 -6.04 4.57 1.51
C ASN A 172 -6.71 4.69 2.88
N PHE A 173 -6.62 5.85 3.56
CA PHE A 173 -7.36 6.14 4.77
C PHE A 173 -8.54 7.05 4.47
N ILE A 174 -9.76 6.60 4.81
CA ILE A 174 -10.98 7.39 4.66
C ILE A 174 -11.70 7.53 6.00
N GLU A 175 -12.13 8.73 6.33
CA GLU A 175 -12.84 9.03 7.57
C GLU A 175 -14.32 9.32 7.28
N SER A 176 -15.22 8.56 7.90
CA SER A 176 -16.65 8.80 7.79
C SER A 176 -17.06 10.09 8.54
N PRO A 177 -18.24 10.69 8.24
CA PRO A 177 -18.76 11.85 8.99
C PRO A 177 -18.95 11.58 10.50
N GLN A 178 -19.06 10.33 10.90
CA GLN A 178 -19.18 9.92 12.31
C GLN A 178 -17.79 9.73 12.96
N GLY A 179 -16.71 10.01 12.24
CA GLY A 179 -15.34 9.95 12.75
C GLY A 179 -14.71 8.56 12.76
N ARG A 180 -15.37 7.57 12.15
CA ARG A 180 -14.77 6.23 11.96
C ARG A 180 -13.74 6.27 10.83
N MET A 181 -12.54 5.76 11.11
CA MET A 181 -11.47 5.60 10.13
C MET A 181 -11.54 4.21 9.51
N TYR A 182 -11.37 4.13 8.19
CA TYR A 182 -11.24 2.89 7.42
C TYR A 182 -9.89 2.90 6.71
N LEU A 183 -9.33 1.72 6.52
CA LEU A 183 -8.17 1.46 5.67
C LEU A 183 -8.64 0.60 4.50
N ILE A 184 -8.49 1.12 3.29
CA ILE A 184 -8.97 0.50 2.05
C ILE A 184 -7.79 0.06 1.17
N ASP A 185 -8.09 -0.65 0.09
CA ASP A 185 -7.14 -1.03 -0.98
C ASP A 185 -6.06 -2.04 -0.57
N TRP A 186 -6.49 -3.22 -0.13
CA TRP A 186 -5.69 -4.32 0.37
C TRP A 186 -5.06 -5.20 -0.72
N GLU A 187 -4.89 -4.71 -1.95
CA GLU A 187 -4.50 -5.52 -3.09
C GLU A 187 -3.05 -6.05 -3.03
N TYR A 188 -2.19 -5.37 -2.26
CA TYR A 188 -0.82 -5.80 -1.96
C TYR A 188 -0.68 -6.53 -0.61
N SER A 189 -1.76 -6.62 0.18
CA SER A 189 -1.69 -7.18 1.53
C SER A 189 -1.05 -8.56 1.54
N SER A 190 -0.07 -8.74 2.41
CA SER A 190 0.76 -9.95 2.48
C SER A 190 1.40 -10.09 3.85
N MET A 191 2.10 -11.19 4.06
CA MET A 191 2.99 -11.32 5.20
C MET A 191 4.27 -10.52 4.95
N ASN A 192 4.65 -9.70 5.94
CA ASN A 192 5.89 -8.91 5.92
C ASN A 192 6.25 -8.46 7.35
N ASP A 193 7.35 -7.73 7.48
CA ASP A 193 7.71 -7.04 8.72
C ASP A 193 6.84 -5.79 8.90
N PRO A 194 6.21 -5.56 10.07
CA PRO A 194 5.42 -4.36 10.35
C PRO A 194 6.16 -3.04 10.14
N MET A 195 7.49 -3.05 10.24
CA MET A 195 8.30 -1.85 9.99
C MET A 195 8.25 -1.42 8.53
N TRP A 196 7.88 -2.32 7.60
CA TRP A 196 7.56 -1.97 6.22
C TRP A 196 6.37 -1.02 6.13
N ASP A 197 5.26 -1.36 6.80
CA ASP A 197 4.05 -0.55 6.80
C ASP A 197 4.29 0.83 7.44
N LEU A 198 5.06 0.89 8.54
CA LEU A 198 5.45 2.16 9.14
C LEU A 198 6.32 3.00 8.19
N ALA A 199 7.27 2.37 7.52
CA ALA A 199 8.12 3.06 6.53
C ALA A 199 7.29 3.61 5.36
N ALA A 200 6.30 2.84 4.86
CA ALA A 200 5.37 3.27 3.82
C ALA A 200 4.57 4.50 4.27
N LEU A 201 3.91 4.41 5.42
CA LEU A 201 3.14 5.52 5.98
C LEU A 201 3.97 6.80 6.09
N PHE A 202 5.21 6.69 6.60
CA PHE A 202 6.07 7.85 6.83
C PHE A 202 6.58 8.47 5.52
N LEU A 203 6.92 7.65 4.52
CA LEU A 203 7.36 8.12 3.21
C LEU A 203 6.22 8.78 2.43
N GLU A 204 5.09 8.08 2.32
CA GLU A 204 3.97 8.51 1.49
C GLU A 204 3.22 9.71 2.09
N SER A 205 3.30 9.85 3.41
CA SER A 205 2.71 10.99 4.13
C SER A 205 3.70 12.13 4.37
N GLU A 206 4.93 12.01 3.85
CA GLU A 206 5.98 13.02 3.99
C GLU A 206 6.20 13.46 5.45
N PHE A 207 6.29 12.49 6.36
CA PHE A 207 6.52 12.80 7.78
C PHE A 207 7.94 13.31 8.00
N THR A 208 8.05 14.36 8.80
CA THR A 208 9.33 14.76 9.39
C THR A 208 9.75 13.76 10.48
N ASN A 209 11.04 13.74 10.82
CA ASN A 209 11.54 12.88 11.90
C ASN A 209 10.76 13.06 13.22
N GLN A 210 10.32 14.28 13.52
CA GLN A 210 9.53 14.54 14.73
C GLN A 210 8.12 13.93 14.62
N GLU A 211 7.46 14.06 13.46
CA GLU A 211 6.14 13.47 13.23
C GLU A 211 6.19 11.92 13.24
N GLU A 212 7.29 11.32 12.78
CA GLU A 212 7.51 9.87 12.92
C GLU A 212 7.58 9.45 14.40
N GLU A 213 8.39 10.14 15.21
CA GLU A 213 8.49 9.84 16.63
C GLU A 213 7.16 10.10 17.37
N ASP A 214 6.45 11.18 17.01
CA ASP A 214 5.14 11.48 17.58
C ASP A 214 4.13 10.36 17.23
N PHE A 215 4.09 9.88 15.98
CA PHE A 215 3.25 8.75 15.58
C PHE A 215 3.60 7.48 16.35
N LEU A 216 4.90 7.20 16.51
CA LEU A 216 5.36 6.01 17.22
C LEU A 216 4.94 5.98 18.69
N THR A 217 4.70 7.13 19.33
CA THR A 217 4.15 7.18 20.71
C THR A 217 2.74 6.57 20.80
N TYR A 218 1.96 6.60 19.72
CA TYR A 218 0.64 5.95 19.64
C TYR A 218 0.71 4.48 19.21
N TYR A 219 1.75 4.12 18.44
CA TYR A 219 1.85 2.78 17.85
C TYR A 219 2.63 1.78 18.72
N GLU A 220 3.73 2.19 19.34
CA GLU A 220 4.65 1.30 20.03
C GLU A 220 4.02 0.68 21.30
N SER A 221 4.12 -0.64 21.41
CA SER A 221 3.64 -1.41 22.58
C SER A 221 4.38 -2.74 22.68
N ASP A 222 4.16 -3.51 23.75
CA ASP A 222 4.71 -4.86 23.90
C ASP A 222 4.31 -5.81 22.75
N LYS A 223 3.16 -5.57 22.13
CA LYS A 223 2.65 -6.37 20.98
C LYS A 223 3.12 -5.86 19.63
N THR A 224 3.51 -4.61 19.56
CA THR A 224 3.95 -3.90 18.36
C THR A 224 5.26 -3.16 18.63
N PRO A 225 6.36 -3.91 18.89
CA PRO A 225 7.67 -3.29 19.12
C PRO A 225 8.17 -2.60 17.87
N VAL A 226 8.95 -1.53 18.04
CA VAL A 226 9.46 -0.71 16.96
C VAL A 226 10.98 -0.83 16.84
N SER A 227 11.45 -1.03 15.60
CA SER A 227 12.86 -0.91 15.22
C SER A 227 13.05 0.24 14.24
N ARG A 228 13.54 1.37 14.74
CA ARG A 228 13.81 2.56 13.91
C ARG A 228 14.84 2.31 12.82
N GLU A 229 15.76 1.38 13.06
CA GLU A 229 16.73 0.97 12.07
C GLU A 229 16.09 0.19 10.93
N LYS A 230 15.19 -0.76 11.21
CA LYS A 230 14.43 -1.48 10.19
C LYS A 230 13.57 -0.52 9.36
N ILE A 231 12.91 0.46 10.00
CA ILE A 231 12.13 1.49 9.28
C ILE A 231 13.02 2.24 8.27
N ARG A 232 14.22 2.66 8.67
CA ARG A 232 15.16 3.35 7.76
C ARG A 232 15.56 2.47 6.57
N ILE A 233 15.86 1.21 6.81
CA ILE A 233 16.19 0.25 5.75
C ILE A 233 15.01 0.07 4.82
N TYR A 234 13.80 -0.13 5.36
CA TYR A 234 12.60 -0.31 4.54
C TYR A 234 12.23 0.92 3.72
N LYS A 235 12.50 2.13 4.19
CA LYS A 235 12.36 3.35 3.38
C LYS A 235 13.25 3.31 2.14
N ILE A 236 14.53 2.91 2.28
CA ILE A 236 15.47 2.76 1.15
C ILE A 236 14.94 1.72 0.16
N LEU A 237 14.50 0.55 0.67
CA LEU A 237 13.97 -0.52 -0.16
C LEU A 237 12.70 -0.11 -0.92
N GLN A 238 11.80 0.59 -0.26
CA GLN A 238 10.56 1.09 -0.89
C GLN A 238 10.87 2.09 -1.99
N ASP A 239 11.73 3.05 -1.73
CA ASP A 239 12.12 4.04 -2.74
C ASP A 239 12.81 3.37 -3.95
N THR A 240 13.60 2.33 -3.72
CA THR A 240 14.18 1.52 -4.79
C THR A 240 13.10 0.78 -5.59
N ILE A 241 12.19 0.08 -4.91
CA ILE A 241 11.13 -0.72 -5.56
C ILE A 241 10.20 0.17 -6.37
N TRP A 242 9.69 1.25 -5.77
CA TRP A 242 8.72 2.12 -6.44
C TRP A 242 9.35 2.97 -7.55
N SER A 243 10.67 3.25 -7.49
CA SER A 243 11.37 3.83 -8.63
C SER A 243 11.39 2.85 -9.83
N LEU A 244 11.68 1.57 -9.60
CA LEU A 244 11.66 0.55 -10.65
C LEU A 244 10.23 0.29 -11.18
N TRP A 245 9.23 0.26 -10.31
CA TRP A 245 7.82 0.19 -10.69
C TRP A 245 7.46 1.31 -11.66
N THR A 246 7.93 2.54 -11.40
CA THR A 246 7.70 3.69 -12.29
C THR A 246 8.28 3.43 -13.67
N VAL A 247 9.55 3.00 -13.76
CA VAL A 247 10.18 2.65 -15.06
C VAL A 247 9.36 1.61 -15.81
N TYR A 248 8.92 0.57 -15.12
CA TYR A 248 8.09 -0.48 -15.72
C TYR A 248 6.75 0.05 -16.23
N LYS A 249 6.07 0.91 -15.48
CA LYS A 249 4.77 1.48 -15.85
C LYS A 249 4.88 2.53 -16.97
N GLU A 250 5.93 3.33 -16.96
CA GLU A 250 6.19 4.32 -18.02
C GLU A 250 6.51 3.65 -19.35
N ALA A 251 7.19 2.50 -19.33
CA ALA A 251 7.37 1.68 -20.55
C ALA A 251 6.04 1.17 -21.12
N GLN A 252 4.96 1.17 -20.36
CA GLN A 252 3.59 0.84 -20.80
C GLN A 252 2.74 2.06 -21.16
N GLY A 253 3.35 3.25 -21.18
CA GLY A 253 2.69 4.51 -21.60
C GLY A 253 2.07 5.32 -20.45
N ALA A 254 2.36 4.98 -19.19
CA ALA A 254 2.04 5.84 -18.06
C ALA A 254 3.01 7.04 -18.00
N ASP A 255 2.59 8.12 -17.35
CA ASP A 255 3.43 9.29 -17.08
C ASP A 255 3.27 9.66 -15.60
N PHE A 256 4.38 9.60 -14.86
CA PHE A 256 4.45 9.93 -13.44
C PHE A 256 5.38 11.13 -13.17
N GLY A 257 5.80 11.84 -14.22
CA GLY A 257 6.72 12.99 -14.09
C GLY A 257 8.03 12.60 -13.37
N ASP A 258 8.40 13.35 -12.36
CA ASP A 258 9.65 13.14 -11.61
C ASP A 258 9.54 12.10 -10.47
N TYR A 259 8.40 11.42 -10.33
CA TYR A 259 8.16 10.54 -9.18
C TYR A 259 9.22 9.43 -9.05
N GLY A 260 9.50 8.69 -10.13
CA GLY A 260 10.47 7.60 -10.10
C GLY A 260 11.90 8.07 -9.83
N VAL A 261 12.31 9.18 -10.47
CA VAL A 261 13.63 9.79 -10.28
C VAL A 261 13.81 10.31 -8.87
N SER A 262 12.79 10.99 -8.34
CA SER A 262 12.81 11.53 -6.96
C SER A 262 12.92 10.42 -5.92
N ARG A 263 12.21 9.30 -6.14
CA ARG A 263 12.31 8.12 -5.27
C ARG A 263 13.72 7.50 -5.33
N TYR A 264 14.24 7.29 -6.54
CA TYR A 264 15.58 6.75 -6.68
C TYR A 264 16.63 7.62 -5.98
N GLN A 265 16.58 8.94 -6.16
CA GLN A 265 17.50 9.87 -5.49
C GLN A 265 17.38 9.76 -3.96
N ARG A 266 16.17 9.65 -3.44
CA ARG A 266 15.91 9.50 -1.99
C ARG A 266 16.49 8.19 -1.44
N ALA A 267 16.44 7.09 -2.24
CA ALA A 267 17.10 5.83 -1.88
C ALA A 267 18.64 5.99 -1.81
N VAL A 268 19.24 6.69 -2.78
CA VAL A 268 20.69 6.99 -2.80
C VAL A 268 21.08 7.83 -1.58
N ASP A 269 20.32 8.86 -1.27
CA ASP A 269 20.55 9.73 -0.10
C ASP A 269 20.44 8.93 1.21
N GLY A 270 19.45 8.06 1.29
CA GLY A 270 19.22 7.15 2.42
C GLY A 270 20.40 6.20 2.66
N LEU A 271 20.94 5.61 1.59
CA LEU A 271 22.13 4.75 1.67
C LEU A 271 23.36 5.51 2.17
N THR A 272 23.57 6.73 1.69
CA THR A 272 24.70 7.57 2.09
C THR A 272 24.61 7.90 3.59
N TYR A 273 23.44 8.25 4.07
CA TYR A 273 23.20 8.55 5.48
C TYR A 273 23.29 7.30 6.38
N TYR A 274 22.94 6.12 5.85
CA TYR A 274 22.98 4.87 6.59
C TYR A 274 24.41 4.31 6.70
N GLY A 275 25.27 4.53 5.70
CA GLY A 275 26.65 4.03 5.64
C GLY A 275 27.70 4.92 6.31
N GLY A 276 27.35 6.12 6.76
CA GLY A 276 28.21 7.07 7.50
C GLY A 276 28.02 6.90 9.01
#